data_d4ecf6b8282e51eaa6bba42b32c180a0
#
_entry.id   d4ecf6b8282e51eaa6bba42b32c180a0
#
_cell.length_a   1.000
_cell.length_b   1.000
_cell.length_c   1.000
_cell.angle_alpha   90.00
_cell.angle_beta   90.00
_cell.angle_gamma   90.00
#
_symmetry.space_group_name_H-M   'P 1'
#
loop_
_entity.id
_entity.type
_entity.pdbx_description
1 polymer ?
#
loop_
_entity_poly.entity_id
_entity_poly.type
_entity_poly.pdbx_seq_one_letter_code
_entity_poly.pdbx_strand_id
1 'polypeptide(L)'
;MKKVKHKVLARRKRKIEKRLRRKNWTNQPKPMLKASNIHYQMDGRHKGIAYGGIGAIHLMVKRSGFIKEIDNAVHLLKRHLPYHESDHVLNLAYNIFAGGTRLQDIELQRQDEAWLDALGAEVIPDPTTEGDFLRRFSEDDVIELMETINRTRQRVWDKQPKSFFEKAILNIDGTIAETTGECKKGMDISYNGLWGYSTLAISMAQTREALYLVNRPGNAPSHLDSAQWIDRSLDLVCDRFKQVWLRGDTDFSLTKHFDRWDERSKFVFGIDARQNLIAIADSIAERQWEPLLRKPRYEVKTKKRKRPENVKERIVKERGFENIRTVSEHVVEFDYRPVKCKKTYRVVALRKNLTIEKGDLALFDDIRYFFYITNDRLMTPQEVVYFANERCDHENDIEQLKNGVNAMRMPADDLVANWAYMVIAALAWNIKAWYGLLTPNKVLRYQILRMEFKRFLNTFLRIPCHIIKTGRSIVYRLVGYNHYLKDFFRTFQAIKALGFT
;
A
#
# COMPACT_ATOMS: atom_id res chain seq x y z
N MET A 1 -0.93 6.14 37.51
CA MET A 1 -0.38 6.53 36.17
C MET A 1 -1.45 6.89 35.13
N LYS A 2 -2.54 6.11 34.91
CA LYS A 2 -3.59 6.42 33.90
C LYS A 2 -4.27 7.78 34.14
N LYS A 3 -4.67 8.13 35.39
CA LYS A 3 -5.34 9.43 35.73
C LYS A 3 -4.46 10.67 35.44
N VAL A 4 -3.14 10.61 35.68
CA VAL A 4 -2.23 11.74 35.46
C VAL A 4 -2.05 12.01 33.95
N LYS A 5 -1.88 10.96 33.14
CA LYS A 5 -1.80 11.10 31.67
C LYS A 5 -3.06 11.76 31.09
N HIS A 6 -4.26 11.37 31.56
CA HIS A 6 -5.52 11.98 31.13
C HIS A 6 -5.61 13.48 31.47
N LYS A 7 -5.19 13.87 32.69
CA LYS A 7 -5.19 15.29 33.10
C LYS A 7 -4.24 16.13 32.23
N VAL A 8 -3.03 15.64 31.95
CA VAL A 8 -2.06 16.34 31.10
C VAL A 8 -2.58 16.49 29.67
N LEU A 9 -3.10 15.43 29.07
CA LEU A 9 -3.67 15.49 27.71
C LEU A 9 -4.86 16.44 27.65
N ALA A 10 -5.78 16.41 28.61
CA ALA A 10 -6.93 17.30 28.65
C ALA A 10 -6.50 18.78 28.79
N ARG A 11 -5.48 19.07 29.62
CA ARG A 11 -4.91 20.43 29.77
C ARG A 11 -4.30 20.93 28.46
N ARG A 12 -3.49 20.11 27.76
CA ARG A 12 -2.87 20.45 26.48
C ARG A 12 -3.93 20.66 25.41
N LYS A 13 -4.91 19.78 25.32
CA LYS A 13 -6.06 19.91 24.42
C LYS A 13 -6.76 21.23 24.60
N ARG A 14 -7.18 21.58 25.84
CA ARG A 14 -7.85 22.85 26.14
C ARG A 14 -7.01 24.06 25.72
N LYS A 15 -5.69 24.03 25.98
CA LYS A 15 -4.78 25.13 25.60
C LYS A 15 -4.76 25.35 24.09
N ILE A 16 -4.65 24.29 23.29
CA ILE A 16 -4.63 24.38 21.82
C ILE A 16 -6.01 24.75 21.29
N GLU A 17 -7.08 24.12 21.77
CA GLU A 17 -8.45 24.46 21.35
C GLU A 17 -8.80 25.92 21.64
N LYS A 18 -8.38 26.45 22.79
CA LYS A 18 -8.56 27.89 23.13
C LYS A 18 -7.89 28.79 22.09
N ARG A 19 -6.68 28.42 21.63
CA ARG A 19 -5.97 29.20 20.57
C ARG A 19 -6.67 29.12 19.22
N LEU A 20 -7.11 27.91 18.82
CA LEU A 20 -7.69 27.67 17.51
C LEU A 20 -9.16 28.14 17.40
N ARG A 21 -9.89 28.19 18.51
CA ARG A 21 -11.31 28.61 18.55
C ARG A 21 -11.51 30.11 18.69
N ARG A 22 -10.44 30.89 18.79
CA ARG A 22 -10.57 32.36 18.87
C ARG A 22 -11.16 32.89 17.56
N LYS A 23 -12.41 33.34 17.58
CA LYS A 23 -13.14 33.79 16.38
C LYS A 23 -13.18 35.31 16.24
N ASN A 24 -13.10 36.03 17.34
CA ASN A 24 -13.21 37.50 17.36
C ASN A 24 -11.84 38.11 17.14
N TRP A 25 -11.46 38.25 15.87
CA TRP A 25 -10.27 38.94 15.45
C TRP A 25 -10.64 40.36 14.98
N THR A 26 -10.01 41.36 15.51
CA THR A 26 -10.02 42.70 14.95
C THR A 26 -9.00 42.81 13.82
N ASN A 27 -9.11 43.84 13.00
CA ASN A 27 -8.10 44.08 11.97
C ASN A 27 -6.70 44.14 12.61
N GLN A 28 -5.79 43.33 12.10
CA GLN A 28 -4.42 43.25 12.64
C GLN A 28 -3.50 44.13 11.83
N PRO A 29 -2.82 45.10 12.46
CA PRO A 29 -1.92 46.06 11.77
C PRO A 29 -0.62 45.42 11.27
N LYS A 30 -0.30 44.20 11.76
CA LYS A 30 0.90 43.43 11.39
C LYS A 30 0.57 41.97 11.11
N PRO A 31 1.38 41.28 10.27
CA PRO A 31 1.23 39.83 10.03
C PRO A 31 1.23 39.02 11.33
N MET A 32 0.61 37.82 11.30
CA MET A 32 0.53 36.95 12.45
C MET A 32 1.88 36.32 12.83
N LEU A 33 2.78 36.11 11.85
CA LEU A 33 4.13 35.60 12.06
C LEU A 33 5.03 36.81 12.51
N LYS A 34 5.24 36.93 13.80
CA LYS A 34 5.86 38.12 14.43
C LYS A 34 7.24 37.86 15.02
N ALA A 35 7.76 36.65 14.92
CA ALA A 35 9.06 36.32 15.47
C ALA A 35 10.16 37.06 14.71
N SER A 36 10.96 37.86 15.42
CA SER A 36 12.05 38.69 14.85
C SER A 36 13.34 38.60 15.64
N ASN A 37 13.27 38.22 16.93
CA ASN A 37 14.44 38.07 17.80
C ASN A 37 14.60 36.57 18.10
N ILE A 38 15.37 35.86 17.24
CA ILE A 38 15.55 34.43 17.28
C ILE A 38 17.00 34.14 17.63
N HIS A 39 17.23 33.36 18.67
CA HIS A 39 18.53 32.87 19.10
C HIS A 39 18.60 31.36 19.09
N TYR A 40 19.74 30.80 18.75
CA TYR A 40 20.04 29.38 18.77
C TYR A 40 20.99 29.08 19.94
N GLN A 41 20.73 28.00 20.64
CA GLN A 41 21.56 27.49 21.73
C GLN A 41 21.70 25.99 21.60
N MET A 42 22.87 25.47 21.95
CA MET A 42 23.12 24.03 22.06
C MET A 42 22.61 23.54 23.41
N ASP A 43 21.73 22.52 23.40
CA ASP A 43 21.28 21.87 24.64
C ASP A 43 22.04 20.56 24.85
N GLY A 44 22.90 20.53 25.84
CA GLY A 44 23.66 19.31 26.22
C GLY A 44 22.91 18.37 27.17
N ARG A 45 21.69 18.69 27.61
CA ARG A 45 20.95 17.91 28.64
C ARG A 45 19.77 17.15 28.11
N HIS A 46 19.14 17.61 27.04
CA HIS A 46 17.91 17.02 26.54
C HIS A 46 18.10 16.45 25.13
N LYS A 47 17.92 15.15 25.01
CA LYS A 47 17.89 14.45 23.72
C LYS A 47 16.44 14.39 23.22
N GLY A 48 16.17 14.89 22.02
CA GLY A 48 14.82 14.97 21.47
C GLY A 48 14.73 14.47 20.06
N ILE A 49 13.66 13.75 19.72
CA ILE A 49 13.34 13.32 18.36
C ILE A 49 11.96 13.80 17.93
N ALA A 50 11.78 14.01 16.63
CA ALA A 50 10.48 14.32 16.03
C ALA A 50 9.57 13.10 15.88
N TYR A 51 10.12 11.90 15.83
CA TYR A 51 9.47 10.65 15.47
C TYR A 51 9.22 9.72 16.67
N GLY A 52 8.68 10.24 17.77
CA GLY A 52 8.44 9.47 19.00
C GLY A 52 7.50 8.28 18.87
N GLY A 53 6.76 8.16 17.77
CA GLY A 53 5.97 6.97 17.45
C GLY A 53 6.81 5.74 17.10
N ILE A 54 8.09 5.92 16.74
CA ILE A 54 8.98 4.82 16.34
C ILE A 54 9.13 3.77 17.45
N GLY A 55 9.10 4.18 18.72
CA GLY A 55 9.17 3.26 19.85
C GLY A 55 7.99 2.27 19.90
N ALA A 56 6.81 2.67 19.46
CA ALA A 56 5.66 1.77 19.36
C ALA A 56 5.82 0.78 18.19
N ILE A 57 6.35 1.25 17.06
CA ILE A 57 6.67 0.41 15.89
C ILE A 57 7.75 -0.62 16.27
N HIS A 58 8.87 -0.16 16.81
CA HIS A 58 9.96 -1.07 17.21
C HIS A 58 9.50 -2.12 18.23
N LEU A 59 8.71 -1.71 19.24
CA LEU A 59 8.16 -2.65 20.20
C LEU A 59 7.24 -3.69 19.54
N MET A 60 6.43 -3.28 18.56
CA MET A 60 5.56 -4.17 17.79
C MET A 60 6.39 -5.20 17.00
N VAL A 61 7.38 -4.73 16.25
CA VAL A 61 8.31 -5.56 15.48
C VAL A 61 9.03 -6.57 16.39
N LYS A 62 9.54 -6.11 17.53
CA LYS A 62 10.18 -6.98 18.51
C LYS A 62 9.21 -8.01 19.10
N ARG A 63 7.99 -7.60 19.46
CA ARG A 63 6.97 -8.48 20.03
C ARG A 63 6.42 -9.48 19.04
N SER A 64 6.35 -9.16 17.73
CA SER A 64 5.93 -10.10 16.70
C SER A 64 6.96 -11.24 16.44
N GLY A 65 8.15 -11.15 17.02
CA GLY A 65 9.23 -12.11 16.80
C GLY A 65 9.96 -11.91 15.46
N PHE A 66 9.66 -10.83 14.72
CA PHE A 66 10.18 -10.62 13.37
C PHE A 66 11.71 -10.52 13.32
N ILE A 67 12.35 -9.88 14.32
CA ILE A 67 13.82 -9.82 14.44
C ILE A 67 14.42 -11.23 14.40
N LYS A 68 13.93 -12.13 15.26
CA LYS A 68 14.41 -13.51 15.32
C LYS A 68 14.15 -14.29 14.03
N GLU A 69 13.01 -14.04 13.39
CA GLU A 69 12.68 -14.70 12.13
C GLU A 69 13.65 -14.31 11.02
N ILE A 70 14.01 -13.02 10.93
CA ILE A 70 15.00 -12.57 9.94
C ILE A 70 16.35 -13.23 10.21
N ASP A 71 16.88 -13.12 11.45
CA ASP A 71 18.21 -13.63 11.80
C ASP A 71 18.30 -15.15 11.70
N ASN A 72 17.17 -15.87 11.79
CA ASN A 72 17.13 -17.34 11.63
C ASN A 72 16.97 -17.78 10.16
N ALA A 73 16.48 -16.97 9.29
CA ALA A 73 16.10 -17.36 7.92
C ALA A 73 17.01 -16.74 6.85
N VAL A 74 17.50 -15.53 7.09
CA VAL A 74 18.32 -14.79 6.12
C VAL A 74 19.78 -14.80 6.60
N HIS A 75 20.68 -15.39 5.82
CA HIS A 75 22.08 -15.59 6.18
C HIS A 75 23.02 -14.99 5.13
N LEU A 76 23.15 -13.66 5.12
CA LEU A 76 23.96 -12.91 4.16
C LEU A 76 25.32 -12.49 4.72
N LEU A 77 25.44 -12.42 6.03
CA LEU A 77 26.62 -11.93 6.72
C LEU A 77 27.45 -13.10 7.25
N LYS A 78 28.70 -13.17 6.84
CA LYS A 78 29.64 -14.19 7.37
C LYS A 78 30.00 -13.95 8.84
N ARG A 79 29.94 -12.72 9.30
CA ARG A 79 30.23 -12.29 10.69
C ARG A 79 29.34 -11.10 11.04
N HIS A 80 28.87 -11.07 12.26
CA HIS A 80 28.07 -9.96 12.80
C HIS A 80 28.98 -8.95 13.49
N LEU A 81 29.52 -7.99 12.72
CA LEU A 81 30.50 -7.01 13.21
C LEU A 81 30.10 -5.59 12.73
N PRO A 82 29.29 -4.86 13.48
CA PRO A 82 28.51 -5.22 14.66
C PRO A 82 27.07 -5.64 14.37
N TYR A 83 26.64 -5.64 13.07
CA TYR A 83 25.24 -5.74 12.65
C TYR A 83 24.82 -7.17 12.33
N HIS A 84 23.57 -7.49 12.62
CA HIS A 84 22.84 -8.65 12.13
C HIS A 84 22.01 -8.29 10.89
N GLU A 85 21.51 -9.28 10.19
CA GLU A 85 20.64 -9.08 9.01
C GLU A 85 19.39 -8.29 9.38
N SER A 86 18.81 -8.53 10.56
CA SER A 86 17.67 -7.77 11.06
C SER A 86 17.98 -6.30 11.30
N ASP A 87 19.21 -5.94 11.69
CA ASP A 87 19.62 -4.56 11.88
C ASP A 87 19.59 -3.79 10.56
N HIS A 88 20.09 -4.38 9.48
CA HIS A 88 20.05 -3.81 8.14
C HIS A 88 18.62 -3.66 7.62
N VAL A 89 17.83 -4.74 7.66
CA VAL A 89 16.43 -4.72 7.19
C VAL A 89 15.60 -3.68 7.94
N LEU A 90 15.78 -3.59 9.27
CA LEU A 90 15.03 -2.63 10.07
C LEU A 90 15.57 -1.20 9.95
N ASN A 91 16.87 -1.01 9.76
CA ASN A 91 17.44 0.31 9.51
C ASN A 91 16.85 0.94 8.24
N LEU A 92 16.80 0.18 7.14
CA LEU A 92 16.18 0.61 5.89
C LEU A 92 14.67 0.93 6.06
N ALA A 93 13.93 0.04 6.73
CA ALA A 93 12.50 0.27 7.00
C ALA A 93 12.26 1.47 7.92
N TYR A 94 13.11 1.67 8.95
CA TYR A 94 12.98 2.78 9.90
C TYR A 94 13.43 4.11 9.31
N ASN A 95 14.35 4.11 8.37
CA ASN A 95 14.64 5.29 7.57
C ASN A 95 13.36 5.82 6.88
N ILE A 96 12.56 4.93 6.29
CA ILE A 96 11.28 5.30 5.66
C ILE A 96 10.29 5.83 6.72
N PHE A 97 10.22 5.22 7.92
CA PHE A 97 9.40 5.73 9.02
C PHE A 97 9.87 7.08 9.55
N ALA A 98 11.15 7.39 9.45
CA ALA A 98 11.70 8.71 9.74
C ALA A 98 11.44 9.74 8.63
N GLY A 99 10.82 9.31 7.52
CA GLY A 99 10.51 10.14 6.38
C GLY A 99 11.62 10.21 5.33
N GLY A 100 12.64 9.34 5.45
CA GLY A 100 13.69 9.16 4.46
C GLY A 100 13.14 8.62 3.14
N THR A 101 13.72 9.08 2.05
CA THR A 101 13.34 8.73 0.68
C THR A 101 14.48 8.09 -0.10
N ARG A 102 15.69 8.12 0.45
CA ARG A 102 16.93 7.64 -0.12
C ARG A 102 17.77 6.92 0.93
N LEU A 103 18.73 6.12 0.51
CA LEU A 103 19.69 5.51 1.42
C LEU A 103 20.51 6.58 2.17
N GLN A 104 20.88 7.66 1.49
CA GLN A 104 21.65 8.77 2.08
C GLN A 104 20.94 9.42 3.28
N ASP A 105 19.61 9.36 3.35
CA ASP A 105 18.85 9.94 4.46
C ASP A 105 19.09 9.21 5.78
N ILE A 106 19.63 7.97 5.75
CA ILE A 106 20.07 7.20 6.93
C ILE A 106 21.12 7.97 7.73
N GLU A 107 21.96 8.78 7.06
CA GLU A 107 23.00 9.55 7.74
C GLU A 107 22.42 10.56 8.74
N LEU A 108 21.19 11.05 8.50
CA LEU A 108 20.49 11.94 9.44
C LEU A 108 20.18 11.23 10.77
N GLN A 109 19.76 9.96 10.70
CA GLN A 109 19.47 9.15 11.88
C GLN A 109 20.75 8.64 12.55
N ARG A 110 21.78 8.36 11.76
CA ARG A 110 23.08 7.88 12.25
C ARG A 110 23.80 8.92 13.09
N GLN A 111 23.64 10.20 12.77
CA GLN A 111 24.23 11.33 13.50
C GLN A 111 23.34 11.84 14.65
N ASP A 112 22.13 11.29 14.82
CA ASP A 112 21.20 11.68 15.89
C ASP A 112 21.31 10.74 17.10
N GLU A 113 22.08 11.15 18.11
CA GLU A 113 22.21 10.38 19.37
C GLU A 113 20.85 10.08 20.03
N ALA A 114 19.88 10.99 19.88
CA ALA A 114 18.55 10.79 20.45
C ALA A 114 17.80 9.68 19.73
N TRP A 115 17.99 9.56 18.41
CA TRP A 115 17.45 8.45 17.60
C TRP A 115 18.08 7.12 18.00
N LEU A 116 19.41 7.05 18.11
CA LEU A 116 20.13 5.86 18.53
C LEU A 116 19.68 5.41 19.93
N ASP A 117 19.64 6.31 20.88
CA ASP A 117 19.14 6.03 22.24
C ASP A 117 17.68 5.60 22.25
N ALA A 118 16.83 6.15 21.37
CA ALA A 118 15.44 5.77 21.26
C ALA A 118 15.26 4.29 20.86
N LEU A 119 16.08 3.80 19.96
CA LEU A 119 16.08 2.41 19.51
C LEU A 119 16.96 1.49 20.38
N GLY A 120 17.78 2.06 21.27
CA GLY A 120 18.72 1.33 22.10
C GLY A 120 19.97 0.88 21.34
N ALA A 121 20.25 1.49 20.20
CA ALA A 121 21.42 1.24 19.38
C ALA A 121 22.60 2.12 19.83
N GLU A 122 23.82 1.64 19.63
CA GLU A 122 25.05 2.43 19.78
C GLU A 122 25.42 3.07 18.45
N VAL A 123 25.20 2.34 17.37
CA VAL A 123 25.47 2.74 15.98
C VAL A 123 24.48 1.99 15.06
N ILE A 124 24.23 2.54 13.89
CA ILE A 124 23.45 1.90 12.82
C ILE A 124 24.27 1.89 11.52
N PRO A 125 23.99 0.96 10.58
CA PRO A 125 24.68 0.92 9.29
C PRO A 125 24.58 2.26 8.54
N ASP A 126 25.67 2.65 7.90
CA ASP A 126 25.70 3.81 7.03
C ASP A 126 25.12 3.50 5.63
N PRO A 127 24.83 4.51 4.78
CA PRO A 127 24.25 4.32 3.46
C PRO A 127 25.06 3.40 2.53
N THR A 128 26.39 3.42 2.61
CA THR A 128 27.26 2.57 1.79
C THR A 128 27.18 1.11 2.24
N THR A 129 27.26 0.90 3.55
CA THR A 129 27.09 -0.42 4.18
C THR A 129 25.72 -1.04 3.84
N GLU A 130 24.66 -0.24 3.80
CA GLU A 130 23.34 -0.71 3.37
C GLU A 130 23.30 -1.05 1.87
N GLY A 131 23.94 -0.26 1.03
CA GLY A 131 24.07 -0.58 -0.39
C GLY A 131 24.82 -1.90 -0.62
N ASP A 132 25.90 -2.15 0.14
CA ASP A 132 26.66 -3.39 0.09
C ASP A 132 25.87 -4.59 0.63
N PHE A 133 25.06 -4.39 1.68
CA PHE A 133 24.15 -5.40 2.18
C PHE A 133 23.11 -5.82 1.12
N LEU A 134 22.49 -4.87 0.44
CA LEU A 134 21.52 -5.16 -0.63
C LEU A 134 22.13 -5.98 -1.79
N ARG A 135 23.39 -5.75 -2.12
CA ARG A 135 24.10 -6.51 -3.19
C ARG A 135 24.45 -7.95 -2.82
N ARG A 136 24.26 -8.34 -1.55
CA ARG A 136 24.52 -9.72 -1.12
C ARG A 136 23.38 -10.67 -1.36
N PHE A 137 22.17 -10.13 -1.60
CA PHE A 137 20.99 -10.96 -1.84
C PHE A 137 21.10 -11.71 -3.18
N SER A 138 20.79 -12.99 -3.16
CA SER A 138 20.35 -13.78 -4.30
C SER A 138 18.83 -13.70 -4.44
N GLU A 139 18.28 -14.22 -5.53
CA GLU A 139 16.82 -14.33 -5.72
C GLU A 139 16.18 -15.19 -4.61
N ASP A 140 16.80 -16.29 -4.24
CA ASP A 140 16.32 -17.18 -3.16
C ASP A 140 16.31 -16.46 -1.82
N ASP A 141 17.30 -15.62 -1.52
CA ASP A 141 17.34 -14.83 -0.28
C ASP A 141 16.22 -13.77 -0.24
N VAL A 142 15.89 -13.16 -1.37
CA VAL A 142 14.75 -12.22 -1.44
C VAL A 142 13.43 -12.96 -1.24
N ILE A 143 13.29 -14.14 -1.82
CA ILE A 143 12.11 -15.01 -1.62
C ILE A 143 12.00 -15.39 -0.14
N GLU A 144 13.08 -15.83 0.48
CA GLU A 144 13.09 -16.20 1.91
C GLU A 144 12.76 -15.01 2.81
N LEU A 145 13.22 -13.80 2.47
CA LEU A 145 12.83 -12.58 3.18
C LEU A 145 11.32 -12.34 3.08
N MET A 146 10.71 -12.51 1.89
CA MET A 146 9.25 -12.37 1.73
C MET A 146 8.49 -13.42 2.54
N GLU A 147 8.94 -14.67 2.56
CA GLU A 147 8.34 -15.73 3.38
C GLU A 147 8.49 -15.45 4.88
N THR A 148 9.61 -14.89 5.29
CA THR A 148 9.86 -14.43 6.68
C THR A 148 8.87 -13.35 7.08
N ILE A 149 8.61 -12.38 6.19
CA ILE A 149 7.58 -11.34 6.37
C ILE A 149 6.20 -11.99 6.47
N ASN A 150 5.90 -12.97 5.63
CA ASN A 150 4.63 -13.69 5.60
C ASN A 150 4.39 -14.49 6.89
N ARG A 151 5.40 -15.20 7.43
CA ARG A 151 5.29 -15.89 8.73
C ARG A 151 4.94 -14.92 9.86
N THR A 152 5.59 -13.76 9.90
CA THR A 152 5.29 -12.71 10.89
C THR A 152 3.89 -12.12 10.69
N ARG A 153 3.47 -11.89 9.44
CA ARG A 153 2.12 -11.46 9.07
C ARG A 153 1.06 -12.41 9.60
N GLN A 154 1.26 -13.71 9.42
CA GLN A 154 0.33 -14.73 9.92
C GLN A 154 0.17 -14.65 11.44
N ARG A 155 1.25 -14.41 12.21
CA ARG A 155 1.16 -14.18 13.67
C ARG A 155 0.32 -12.96 14.02
N VAL A 156 0.40 -11.89 13.23
CA VAL A 156 -0.45 -10.70 13.42
C VAL A 156 -1.90 -11.01 13.07
N TRP A 157 -2.15 -11.81 12.02
CA TRP A 157 -3.49 -12.27 11.66
C TRP A 157 -4.09 -13.16 12.75
N ASP A 158 -3.32 -14.02 13.40
CA ASP A 158 -3.78 -14.89 14.50
C ASP A 158 -4.32 -14.10 15.71
N LYS A 159 -4.01 -12.81 15.82
CA LYS A 159 -4.58 -11.90 16.83
C LYS A 159 -5.90 -11.27 16.39
N GLN A 160 -6.39 -11.57 15.19
CA GLN A 160 -7.64 -11.03 14.68
C GLN A 160 -8.83 -11.91 15.10
N PRO A 161 -10.05 -11.34 15.14
CA PRO A 161 -11.27 -12.10 15.43
C PRO A 161 -11.58 -13.11 14.31
N LYS A 162 -12.35 -14.14 14.62
CA LYS A 162 -12.76 -15.17 13.64
C LYS A 162 -13.38 -14.60 12.35
N SER A 163 -14.11 -13.47 12.46
CA SER A 163 -14.69 -12.78 11.31
C SER A 163 -13.66 -12.17 10.34
N PHE A 164 -12.41 -12.06 10.73
CA PHE A 164 -11.32 -11.65 9.84
C PHE A 164 -11.05 -12.71 8.77
N PHE A 165 -11.22 -13.97 9.10
CA PHE A 165 -10.90 -15.11 8.25
C PHE A 165 -12.07 -15.57 7.37
N GLU A 166 -13.17 -14.81 7.27
CA GLU A 166 -14.30 -15.17 6.42
C GLU A 166 -13.97 -15.07 4.93
N LYS A 167 -13.20 -14.04 4.53
CA LYS A 167 -12.90 -13.81 3.11
C LYS A 167 -11.51 -13.17 2.95
N ALA A 168 -10.73 -13.66 1.98
CA ALA A 168 -9.53 -13.00 1.48
C ALA A 168 -9.71 -12.64 0.00
N ILE A 169 -9.35 -11.43 -0.41
CA ILE A 169 -9.33 -11.01 -1.81
C ILE A 169 -7.89 -10.65 -2.15
N LEU A 170 -7.31 -11.38 -3.08
CA LEU A 170 -5.96 -11.17 -3.60
C LEU A 170 -6.05 -10.36 -4.89
N ASN A 171 -5.48 -9.17 -4.86
CA ASN A 171 -5.32 -8.34 -6.05
C ASN A 171 -3.97 -8.65 -6.69
N ILE A 172 -3.98 -8.88 -7.99
CA ILE A 172 -2.79 -9.12 -8.80
C ILE A 172 -2.69 -7.99 -9.83
N ASP A 173 -1.54 -7.33 -9.89
CA ASP A 173 -1.32 -6.25 -10.85
C ASP A 173 0.18 -6.11 -11.20
N GLY A 174 0.45 -5.57 -12.37
CA GLY A 174 1.79 -5.22 -12.84
C GLY A 174 2.00 -3.71 -12.81
N THR A 175 3.24 -3.29 -12.61
CA THR A 175 3.59 -1.87 -12.72
C THR A 175 5.03 -1.69 -13.15
N ILE A 176 5.34 -0.57 -13.79
CA ILE A 176 6.70 -0.21 -14.15
C ILE A 176 7.32 0.63 -13.04
N ALA A 177 8.49 0.19 -12.58
CA ALA A 177 9.37 0.95 -11.72
C ALA A 177 10.38 1.69 -12.59
N GLU A 178 10.07 2.95 -12.90
CA GLU A 178 10.89 3.78 -13.77
C GLU A 178 12.25 4.08 -13.13
N THR A 179 13.30 4.03 -13.92
CA THR A 179 14.65 4.43 -13.52
C THR A 179 15.44 4.94 -14.73
N THR A 180 16.28 5.94 -14.49
CA THR A 180 17.10 6.59 -15.52
C THR A 180 18.58 6.20 -15.46
N GLY A 181 18.94 5.24 -14.60
CA GLY A 181 20.33 4.81 -14.43
C GLY A 181 20.79 3.90 -15.55
N GLU A 182 21.58 4.41 -16.49
CA GLU A 182 22.04 3.70 -17.71
C GLU A 182 22.84 2.43 -17.42
N CYS A 183 23.51 2.33 -16.28
CA CYS A 183 24.36 1.19 -15.92
C CYS A 183 23.63 0.12 -15.09
N LYS A 184 22.31 0.21 -14.92
CA LYS A 184 21.56 -0.74 -14.08
C LYS A 184 21.28 -2.04 -14.82
N LYS A 185 21.74 -3.15 -14.26
CA LYS A 185 21.50 -4.49 -14.80
C LYS A 185 20.03 -4.87 -14.73
N GLY A 186 19.50 -5.48 -15.78
CA GLY A 186 18.11 -5.91 -15.90
C GLY A 186 17.13 -4.77 -16.21
N MET A 187 17.59 -3.52 -16.29
CA MET A 187 16.78 -2.42 -16.78
C MET A 187 16.57 -2.57 -18.30
N ASP A 188 15.35 -2.34 -18.76
CA ASP A 188 15.00 -2.40 -20.18
C ASP A 188 13.82 -1.50 -20.50
N ILE A 189 13.51 -1.33 -21.79
CA ILE A 189 12.33 -0.59 -22.25
C ILE A 189 11.08 -1.46 -22.08
N SER A 190 10.12 -0.95 -21.35
CA SER A 190 8.81 -1.56 -21.20
C SER A 190 7.94 -1.38 -22.47
N TYR A 191 6.83 -2.12 -22.56
CA TYR A 191 5.88 -2.07 -23.67
C TYR A 191 5.31 -0.67 -23.94
N ASN A 192 5.30 0.22 -22.94
CA ASN A 192 4.83 1.60 -23.07
C ASN A 192 5.97 2.62 -23.25
N GLY A 193 7.18 2.16 -23.58
CA GLY A 193 8.33 3.01 -23.89
C GLY A 193 9.05 3.60 -22.67
N LEU A 194 8.76 3.13 -21.47
CA LEU A 194 9.43 3.59 -20.25
C LEU A 194 10.63 2.71 -19.90
N TRP A 195 11.75 3.34 -19.57
CA TRP A 195 12.92 2.64 -19.03
C TRP A 195 12.72 2.27 -17.58
N GLY A 196 12.98 1.03 -17.23
CA GLY A 196 12.84 0.61 -15.83
C GLY A 196 12.79 -0.91 -15.65
N TYR A 197 12.07 -1.31 -14.60
CA TYR A 197 11.81 -2.70 -14.24
C TYR A 197 10.31 -2.98 -14.26
N SER A 198 9.94 -4.20 -14.64
CA SER A 198 8.55 -4.68 -14.60
C SER A 198 8.28 -5.33 -13.25
N THR A 199 7.50 -4.70 -12.42
CA THR A 199 7.18 -5.19 -11.06
C THR A 199 5.82 -5.88 -11.05
N LEU A 200 5.76 -7.10 -10.50
CA LEU A 200 4.52 -7.77 -10.11
C LEU A 200 4.22 -7.48 -8.66
N ALA A 201 2.98 -7.11 -8.36
CA ALA A 201 2.50 -6.88 -7.01
C ALA A 201 1.27 -7.74 -6.71
N ILE A 202 1.32 -8.52 -5.64
CA ILE A 202 0.17 -9.26 -5.11
C ILE A 202 -0.12 -8.73 -3.72
N SER A 203 -1.35 -8.25 -3.50
CA SER A 203 -1.78 -7.67 -2.23
C SER A 203 -3.10 -8.26 -1.74
N MET A 204 -3.34 -8.15 -0.43
CA MET A 204 -4.62 -8.51 0.16
C MET A 204 -5.50 -7.26 0.31
N ALA A 205 -6.62 -7.20 -0.39
CA ALA A 205 -7.48 -6.03 -0.50
C ALA A 205 -7.99 -5.48 0.84
N GLN A 206 -8.34 -6.37 1.79
CA GLN A 206 -8.93 -5.97 3.07
C GLN A 206 -7.94 -5.27 3.99
N THR A 207 -6.68 -5.73 4.00
CA THR A 207 -5.62 -5.22 4.87
C THR A 207 -4.68 -4.26 4.18
N ARG A 208 -4.73 -4.22 2.84
CA ARG A 208 -3.82 -3.44 2.01
C ARG A 208 -2.35 -3.85 2.14
N GLU A 209 -2.09 -5.05 2.64
CA GLU A 209 -0.74 -5.60 2.75
C GLU A 209 -0.24 -6.05 1.39
N ALA A 210 1.02 -5.72 1.07
CA ALA A 210 1.74 -6.35 -0.03
C ALA A 210 2.22 -7.73 0.43
N LEU A 211 1.71 -8.80 -0.21
CA LEU A 211 2.07 -10.18 0.11
C LEU A 211 3.35 -10.59 -0.60
N TYR A 212 3.38 -10.35 -1.91
CA TYR A 212 4.54 -10.59 -2.76
C TYR A 212 4.78 -9.41 -3.69
N LEU A 213 6.04 -9.04 -3.83
CA LEU A 213 6.53 -8.06 -4.78
C LEU A 213 7.70 -8.67 -5.54
N VAL A 214 7.61 -8.70 -6.86
CA VAL A 214 8.63 -9.33 -7.71
C VAL A 214 9.18 -8.32 -8.70
N ASN A 215 10.49 -8.13 -8.67
CA ASN A 215 11.19 -7.27 -9.62
C ASN A 215 11.66 -8.10 -10.81
N ARG A 216 11.37 -7.64 -12.02
CA ARG A 216 11.69 -8.36 -13.27
C ARG A 216 12.31 -7.40 -14.26
N PRO A 217 13.04 -7.90 -15.29
CA PRO A 217 13.53 -7.05 -16.36
C PRO A 217 12.43 -6.17 -16.96
N GLY A 218 12.79 -4.96 -17.39
CA GLY A 218 11.82 -3.96 -17.83
C GLY A 218 10.94 -4.37 -19.01
N ASN A 219 11.47 -5.19 -19.91
CA ASN A 219 10.77 -5.75 -21.07
C ASN A 219 9.92 -7.00 -20.72
N ALA A 220 9.95 -7.48 -19.48
CA ALA A 220 9.16 -8.64 -19.07
C ALA A 220 7.66 -8.31 -19.11
N PRO A 221 6.83 -9.13 -19.79
CA PRO A 221 5.39 -8.94 -19.79
C PRO A 221 4.80 -9.13 -18.39
N SER A 222 3.69 -8.42 -18.08
CA SER A 222 3.09 -8.41 -16.75
C SER A 222 2.77 -9.79 -16.20
N HIS A 223 2.40 -10.73 -17.08
CA HIS A 223 2.01 -12.10 -16.71
C HIS A 223 3.19 -13.07 -16.54
N LEU A 224 4.42 -12.69 -16.92
CA LEU A 224 5.58 -13.59 -16.80
C LEU A 224 5.72 -14.08 -15.36
N ASP A 225 5.78 -15.40 -15.19
CA ASP A 225 5.91 -16.10 -13.91
C ASP A 225 4.86 -15.76 -12.84
N SER A 226 3.81 -14.99 -13.20
CA SER A 226 2.78 -14.58 -12.23
C SER A 226 2.00 -15.77 -11.66
N ALA A 227 1.84 -16.86 -12.40
CA ALA A 227 1.12 -18.05 -11.93
C ALA A 227 1.73 -18.67 -10.66
N GLN A 228 3.06 -18.77 -10.59
CA GLN A 228 3.75 -19.29 -9.41
C GLN A 228 3.57 -18.39 -8.17
N TRP A 229 3.54 -17.08 -8.38
CA TRP A 229 3.33 -16.14 -7.29
C TRP A 229 1.88 -16.08 -6.81
N ILE A 230 0.93 -16.28 -7.73
CA ILE A 230 -0.48 -16.48 -7.40
C ILE A 230 -0.64 -17.77 -6.58
N ASP A 231 0.00 -18.87 -6.99
CA ASP A 231 -0.03 -20.12 -6.24
C ASP A 231 0.56 -19.97 -4.84
N ARG A 232 1.73 -19.35 -4.68
CA ARG A 232 2.29 -19.05 -3.37
C ARG A 232 1.35 -18.18 -2.50
N SER A 233 0.66 -17.24 -3.13
CA SER A 233 -0.32 -16.40 -2.42
C SER A 233 -1.55 -17.21 -1.98
N LEU A 234 -1.99 -18.15 -2.79
CA LEU A 234 -3.04 -19.11 -2.41
C LEU A 234 -2.59 -20.01 -1.26
N ASP A 235 -1.35 -20.52 -1.31
CA ASP A 235 -0.78 -21.34 -0.23
C ASP A 235 -0.73 -20.56 1.11
N LEU A 236 -0.44 -19.25 1.04
CA LEU A 236 -0.43 -18.39 2.23
C LEU A 236 -1.80 -18.23 2.89
N VAL A 237 -2.90 -18.22 2.12
CA VAL A 237 -4.22 -17.81 2.62
C VAL A 237 -5.27 -18.93 2.65
N CYS A 238 -5.21 -19.96 1.79
CA CYS A 238 -6.30 -20.94 1.63
C CYS A 238 -6.60 -21.74 2.90
N ASP A 239 -5.58 -22.10 3.69
CA ASP A 239 -5.77 -22.87 4.92
C ASP A 239 -6.31 -22.02 6.08
N ARG A 240 -6.36 -20.69 5.93
CA ARG A 240 -6.74 -19.75 6.97
C ARG A 240 -8.08 -19.06 6.73
N PHE A 241 -8.40 -18.79 5.47
CA PHE A 241 -9.59 -18.07 5.08
C PHE A 241 -10.64 -19.02 4.48
N LYS A 242 -11.91 -18.85 4.89
CA LYS A 242 -13.01 -19.68 4.39
C LYS A 242 -13.29 -19.51 2.91
N GLN A 243 -13.11 -18.29 2.41
CA GLN A 243 -13.29 -17.97 1.01
C GLN A 243 -12.09 -17.15 0.52
N VAL A 244 -11.51 -17.58 -0.58
CA VAL A 244 -10.41 -16.87 -1.23
C VAL A 244 -10.84 -16.45 -2.62
N TRP A 245 -10.52 -15.20 -2.98
CA TRP A 245 -10.82 -14.62 -4.27
C TRP A 245 -9.56 -14.10 -4.93
N LEU A 246 -9.39 -14.39 -6.22
CA LEU A 246 -8.38 -13.78 -7.07
C LEU A 246 -9.03 -12.69 -7.91
N ARG A 247 -8.34 -11.58 -8.07
CA ARG A 247 -8.77 -10.45 -8.89
C ARG A 247 -7.59 -9.82 -9.60
N GLY A 248 -7.66 -9.74 -10.93
CA GLY A 248 -6.63 -9.15 -11.79
C GLY A 248 -7.21 -8.62 -13.09
N ASP A 249 -6.38 -7.93 -13.86
CA ASP A 249 -6.74 -7.46 -15.19
C ASP A 249 -6.60 -8.57 -16.26
N THR A 250 -6.62 -8.17 -17.52
CA THR A 250 -6.53 -9.06 -18.68
C THR A 250 -5.23 -9.80 -18.75
N ASP A 251 -4.12 -9.18 -18.32
CA ASP A 251 -2.77 -9.77 -18.35
C ASP A 251 -2.66 -11.01 -17.45
N PHE A 252 -3.47 -11.07 -16.38
CA PHE A 252 -3.45 -12.19 -15.41
C PHE A 252 -4.53 -13.23 -15.68
N SER A 253 -5.28 -13.14 -16.78
CA SER A 253 -6.26 -14.15 -17.20
C SER A 253 -5.59 -15.39 -17.79
N LEU A 254 -4.77 -16.07 -16.98
CA LEU A 254 -3.96 -17.23 -17.38
C LEU A 254 -4.83 -18.49 -17.46
N THR A 255 -5.61 -18.67 -18.51
CA THR A 255 -6.60 -19.73 -18.69
C THR A 255 -6.05 -21.15 -18.48
N LYS A 256 -4.73 -21.38 -18.73
CA LYS A 256 -4.05 -22.66 -18.46
C LYS A 256 -4.16 -23.08 -16.98
N HIS A 257 -4.36 -22.13 -16.06
CA HIS A 257 -4.34 -22.38 -14.63
C HIS A 257 -5.73 -22.30 -13.99
N PHE A 258 -6.76 -21.91 -14.73
CA PHE A 258 -8.12 -21.69 -14.18
C PHE A 258 -8.71 -22.93 -13.54
N ASP A 259 -8.62 -24.10 -14.17
CA ASP A 259 -9.17 -25.34 -13.63
C ASP A 259 -8.55 -25.68 -12.26
N ARG A 260 -7.25 -25.41 -12.07
CA ARG A 260 -6.55 -25.62 -10.81
C ARG A 260 -6.93 -24.54 -9.77
N TRP A 261 -7.03 -23.29 -10.17
CA TRP A 261 -7.43 -22.21 -9.25
C TRP A 261 -8.89 -22.32 -8.83
N ASP A 262 -9.77 -22.86 -9.69
CA ASP A 262 -11.19 -23.11 -9.39
C ASP A 262 -11.39 -24.09 -8.22
N GLU A 263 -10.44 -24.99 -7.99
CA GLU A 263 -10.47 -25.92 -6.86
C GLU A 263 -10.19 -25.27 -5.51
N ARG A 264 -9.51 -24.11 -5.51
CA ARG A 264 -8.98 -23.45 -4.31
C ARG A 264 -9.59 -22.08 -4.04
N SER A 265 -10.11 -21.41 -5.05
CA SER A 265 -10.54 -20.04 -4.95
C SER A 265 -11.64 -19.70 -5.94
N LYS A 266 -12.35 -18.61 -5.64
CA LYS A 266 -13.12 -17.87 -6.63
C LYS A 266 -12.22 -16.89 -7.35
N PHE A 267 -12.55 -16.52 -8.57
CA PHE A 267 -11.80 -15.51 -9.30
C PHE A 267 -12.68 -14.62 -10.18
N VAL A 268 -12.22 -13.41 -10.42
CA VAL A 268 -12.70 -12.51 -11.46
C VAL A 268 -11.49 -11.90 -12.14
N PHE A 269 -11.30 -12.20 -13.41
CA PHE A 269 -10.26 -11.61 -14.24
C PHE A 269 -10.86 -10.86 -15.43
N GLY A 270 -10.23 -9.78 -15.84
CA GLY A 270 -10.47 -9.24 -17.18
C GLY A 270 -10.05 -10.32 -18.22
N ILE A 271 -10.68 -10.31 -19.38
CA ILE A 271 -10.24 -11.12 -20.52
C ILE A 271 -10.31 -10.26 -21.78
N ASP A 272 -9.31 -10.43 -22.67
CA ASP A 272 -9.21 -9.64 -23.88
C ASP A 272 -10.47 -9.74 -24.75
N ALA A 273 -10.87 -8.63 -25.35
CA ALA A 273 -11.98 -8.53 -26.29
C ALA A 273 -11.57 -9.16 -27.64
N ARG A 274 -11.44 -10.48 -27.66
CA ARG A 274 -11.13 -11.23 -28.87
C ARG A 274 -12.36 -11.33 -29.78
N GLN A 275 -12.14 -11.46 -31.09
CA GLN A 275 -13.20 -11.50 -32.09
C GLN A 275 -14.31 -12.53 -31.80
N ASN A 276 -13.93 -13.72 -31.31
CA ASN A 276 -14.89 -14.74 -30.92
C ASN A 276 -15.81 -14.33 -29.76
N LEU A 277 -15.28 -13.61 -28.75
CA LEU A 277 -16.08 -13.09 -27.63
C LEU A 277 -16.98 -11.94 -28.06
N ILE A 278 -16.47 -11.07 -28.93
CA ILE A 278 -17.25 -9.97 -29.52
C ILE A 278 -18.40 -10.56 -30.36
N ALA A 279 -18.12 -11.55 -31.22
CA ALA A 279 -19.15 -12.20 -32.05
C ALA A 279 -20.25 -12.86 -31.20
N ILE A 280 -19.89 -13.50 -30.05
CA ILE A 280 -20.87 -14.03 -29.12
C ILE A 280 -21.71 -12.88 -28.52
N ALA A 281 -21.08 -11.80 -28.05
CA ALA A 281 -21.77 -10.66 -27.47
C ALA A 281 -22.73 -9.99 -28.47
N ASP A 282 -22.32 -9.83 -29.72
CA ASP A 282 -23.13 -9.25 -30.80
C ASP A 282 -24.31 -10.15 -31.18
N SER A 283 -24.21 -11.47 -31.02
CA SER A 283 -25.29 -12.40 -31.29
C SER A 283 -26.40 -12.40 -30.22
N ILE A 284 -26.14 -11.84 -29.05
CA ILE A 284 -27.09 -11.79 -27.94
C ILE A 284 -28.17 -10.73 -28.19
N ALA A 285 -29.43 -11.15 -28.11
CA ALA A 285 -30.56 -10.27 -28.33
C ALA A 285 -30.58 -9.06 -27.38
N GLU A 286 -30.91 -7.88 -27.88
CA GLU A 286 -30.86 -6.60 -27.13
C GLU A 286 -31.65 -6.66 -25.81
N ARG A 287 -32.78 -7.38 -25.77
CA ARG A 287 -33.60 -7.58 -24.55
C ARG A 287 -32.92 -8.30 -23.40
N GLN A 288 -31.78 -8.97 -23.63
CA GLN A 288 -31.00 -9.67 -22.62
C GLN A 288 -29.93 -8.77 -21.98
N TRP A 289 -29.68 -7.61 -22.59
CA TRP A 289 -28.75 -6.64 -22.06
C TRP A 289 -29.39 -5.83 -20.94
N GLU A 290 -28.83 -5.92 -19.74
CA GLU A 290 -29.30 -5.22 -18.56
C GLU A 290 -28.51 -3.91 -18.36
N PRO A 291 -29.15 -2.78 -18.00
CA PRO A 291 -28.43 -1.55 -17.74
C PRO A 291 -27.55 -1.63 -16.49
N LEU A 292 -26.30 -1.16 -16.58
CA LEU A 292 -25.39 -1.04 -15.46
C LEU A 292 -25.50 0.35 -14.83
N LEU A 293 -26.18 0.44 -13.68
CA LEU A 293 -26.36 1.70 -12.95
C LEU A 293 -25.25 1.88 -11.91
N ARG A 294 -24.34 2.79 -12.16
CA ARG A 294 -23.26 3.11 -11.20
C ARG A 294 -23.78 4.01 -10.08
N LYS A 295 -23.93 3.44 -8.90
CA LYS A 295 -24.26 4.23 -7.70
C LYS A 295 -23.06 5.06 -7.27
N PRO A 296 -23.25 6.32 -6.80
CA PRO A 296 -22.17 7.10 -6.24
C PRO A 296 -21.58 6.39 -5.03
N ARG A 297 -20.27 6.30 -4.95
CA ARG A 297 -19.54 5.59 -3.85
C ARG A 297 -19.83 6.16 -2.46
N TYR A 298 -20.23 7.43 -2.38
CA TYR A 298 -20.61 8.11 -1.15
C TYR A 298 -21.52 9.30 -1.44
N GLU A 299 -22.46 9.57 -0.56
CA GLU A 299 -23.22 10.79 -0.56
C GLU A 299 -22.48 11.86 0.22
N VAL A 300 -22.15 12.95 -0.45
CA VAL A 300 -21.58 14.12 0.23
C VAL A 300 -22.73 14.90 0.88
N LYS A 301 -22.93 14.72 2.18
CA LYS A 301 -23.87 15.51 2.99
C LYS A 301 -23.32 16.93 3.25
N THR A 302 -23.02 17.65 2.21
CA THR A 302 -22.65 19.08 2.28
C THR A 302 -23.73 19.91 1.64
N LYS A 303 -23.98 21.15 2.17
CA LYS A 303 -24.84 22.12 1.50
C LYS A 303 -24.44 22.18 0.05
N LYS A 304 -25.43 22.10 -0.87
CA LYS A 304 -25.22 22.26 -2.32
C LYS A 304 -24.40 23.53 -2.55
N ARG A 305 -23.13 23.42 -2.78
CA ARG A 305 -22.32 24.53 -3.28
C ARG A 305 -22.58 24.62 -4.77
N LYS A 306 -22.80 25.83 -5.27
CA LYS A 306 -22.81 26.09 -6.71
C LYS A 306 -21.46 25.58 -7.23
N ARG A 307 -21.45 24.49 -8.01
CA ARG A 307 -20.19 24.00 -8.59
C ARG A 307 -19.67 25.09 -9.52
N PRO A 308 -18.42 25.49 -9.39
CA PRO A 308 -17.82 26.33 -10.41
C PRO A 308 -17.88 25.60 -11.75
N GLU A 309 -17.96 26.35 -12.83
CA GLU A 309 -17.87 25.83 -14.18
C GLU A 309 -16.66 24.89 -14.33
N ASN A 310 -16.85 23.75 -15.02
CA ASN A 310 -15.76 22.82 -15.27
C ASN A 310 -14.81 23.41 -16.32
N VAL A 311 -13.80 24.13 -15.85
CA VAL A 311 -12.82 24.79 -16.71
C VAL A 311 -12.14 23.82 -17.69
N LYS A 312 -11.92 22.55 -17.27
CA LYS A 312 -11.34 21.53 -18.16
C LYS A 312 -12.27 21.22 -19.32
N GLU A 313 -13.55 21.04 -19.06
CA GLU A 313 -14.55 20.74 -20.09
C GLU A 313 -14.65 21.90 -21.09
N ARG A 314 -14.63 23.14 -20.61
CA ARG A 314 -14.59 24.32 -21.47
C ARG A 314 -13.33 24.35 -22.33
N ILE A 315 -12.14 24.14 -21.75
CA ILE A 315 -10.86 24.13 -22.50
C ILE A 315 -10.85 23.02 -23.57
N VAL A 316 -11.35 21.82 -23.23
CA VAL A 316 -11.43 20.70 -24.19
C VAL A 316 -12.30 21.09 -25.37
N LYS A 317 -13.46 21.73 -25.13
CA LYS A 317 -14.35 22.22 -26.18
C LYS A 317 -13.71 23.34 -27.00
N GLU A 318 -13.21 24.39 -26.35
CA GLU A 318 -12.60 25.57 -26.99
C GLU A 318 -11.39 25.21 -27.88
N ARG A 319 -10.58 24.24 -27.45
CA ARG A 319 -9.39 23.81 -28.19
C ARG A 319 -9.66 22.67 -29.19
N GLY A 320 -10.88 22.19 -29.28
CA GLY A 320 -11.25 21.12 -30.21
C GLY A 320 -10.55 19.80 -29.97
N PHE A 321 -10.23 19.49 -28.71
CA PHE A 321 -9.73 18.17 -28.32
C PHE A 321 -10.84 17.13 -28.44
N GLU A 322 -10.46 15.90 -28.80
CA GLU A 322 -11.39 14.78 -28.76
C GLU A 322 -11.78 14.46 -27.32
N ASN A 323 -13.07 14.30 -27.09
CA ASN A 323 -13.62 13.90 -25.80
C ASN A 323 -14.49 12.65 -26.00
N ILE A 324 -14.29 11.66 -25.13
CA ILE A 324 -15.05 10.41 -25.14
C ILE A 324 -16.07 10.46 -24.01
N ARG A 325 -17.34 10.46 -24.36
CA ARG A 325 -18.44 10.46 -23.39
C ARG A 325 -19.14 9.11 -23.37
N THR A 326 -19.25 8.52 -22.19
CA THR A 326 -20.08 7.32 -22.00
C THR A 326 -21.55 7.71 -21.95
N VAL A 327 -22.32 7.19 -22.88
CA VAL A 327 -23.77 7.43 -22.99
C VAL A 327 -24.53 6.44 -22.11
N SER A 328 -24.21 5.15 -22.25
CA SER A 328 -24.83 4.09 -21.46
C SER A 328 -23.88 2.91 -21.29
N GLU A 329 -24.13 2.13 -20.24
CA GLU A 329 -23.41 0.88 -19.97
C GLU A 329 -24.45 -0.23 -19.79
N HIS A 330 -24.23 -1.37 -20.44
CA HIS A 330 -25.09 -2.56 -20.33
C HIS A 330 -24.24 -3.80 -20.08
N VAL A 331 -24.80 -4.77 -19.38
CA VAL A 331 -24.15 -6.04 -19.08
C VAL A 331 -24.98 -7.20 -19.55
N VAL A 332 -24.31 -8.27 -19.94
CA VAL A 332 -24.90 -9.58 -20.27
C VAL A 332 -23.93 -10.67 -19.86
N GLU A 333 -24.41 -11.88 -19.71
CA GLU A 333 -23.57 -13.03 -19.39
C GLU A 333 -23.79 -14.19 -20.33
N PHE A 334 -22.75 -15.02 -20.48
CA PHE A 334 -22.80 -16.26 -21.25
C PHE A 334 -21.73 -17.25 -20.75
N ASP A 335 -21.93 -18.50 -21.09
CA ASP A 335 -20.98 -19.56 -20.80
C ASP A 335 -19.89 -19.62 -21.87
N TYR A 336 -18.65 -19.74 -21.43
CA TYR A 336 -17.49 -19.81 -22.30
C TYR A 336 -16.45 -20.80 -21.77
N ARG A 337 -15.94 -21.66 -22.66
CA ARG A 337 -14.85 -22.57 -22.35
C ARG A 337 -13.58 -22.11 -23.06
N PRO A 338 -12.60 -21.51 -22.34
CA PRO A 338 -11.30 -21.21 -22.93
C PRO A 338 -10.62 -22.47 -23.46
N VAL A 339 -9.88 -22.35 -24.55
CA VAL A 339 -9.25 -23.52 -25.23
C VAL A 339 -8.38 -24.36 -24.29
N LYS A 340 -7.70 -23.71 -23.33
CA LYS A 340 -6.80 -24.38 -22.36
C LYS A 340 -7.51 -24.92 -21.13
N CYS A 341 -8.84 -24.77 -21.01
CA CYS A 341 -9.62 -25.23 -19.87
C CYS A 341 -10.43 -26.48 -20.23
N LYS A 342 -10.58 -27.36 -19.24
CA LYS A 342 -11.52 -28.49 -19.31
C LYS A 342 -12.93 -28.08 -18.91
N LYS A 343 -13.03 -27.12 -17.95
CA LYS A 343 -14.27 -26.58 -17.41
C LYS A 343 -14.79 -25.41 -18.25
N THR A 344 -16.11 -25.19 -18.17
CA THR A 344 -16.77 -24.00 -18.71
C THR A 344 -16.93 -22.98 -17.62
N TYR A 345 -16.58 -21.73 -17.92
CA TYR A 345 -16.65 -20.61 -17.03
C TYR A 345 -17.69 -19.61 -17.49
N ARG A 346 -18.12 -18.75 -16.60
CA ARG A 346 -19.05 -17.67 -16.86
C ARG A 346 -18.26 -16.46 -17.35
N VAL A 347 -18.71 -15.84 -18.45
CA VAL A 347 -18.21 -14.55 -18.94
C VAL A 347 -19.29 -13.52 -18.79
N VAL A 348 -18.96 -12.39 -18.20
CA VAL A 348 -19.80 -11.18 -18.16
C VAL A 348 -19.23 -10.17 -19.15
N ALA A 349 -20.03 -9.80 -20.12
CA ALA A 349 -19.70 -8.75 -21.09
C ALA A 349 -20.30 -7.41 -20.64
N LEU A 350 -19.46 -6.40 -20.58
CA LEU A 350 -19.86 -5.00 -20.39
C LEU A 350 -19.74 -4.29 -21.73
N ARG A 351 -20.87 -3.81 -22.24
CA ARG A 351 -20.97 -2.97 -23.43
C ARG A 351 -21.07 -1.52 -23.01
N LYS A 352 -20.15 -0.67 -23.49
CA LYS A 352 -20.19 0.78 -23.31
C LYS A 352 -20.54 1.43 -24.64
N ASN A 353 -21.63 2.15 -24.66
CA ASN A 353 -21.96 3.04 -25.75
C ASN A 353 -21.28 4.38 -25.49
N LEU A 354 -20.44 4.79 -26.39
CA LEU A 354 -19.59 5.98 -26.29
C LEU A 354 -19.97 6.92 -27.42
N THR A 355 -19.96 8.22 -27.16
CA THR A 355 -19.99 9.25 -28.19
C THR A 355 -18.64 9.95 -28.19
N ILE A 356 -18.01 10.05 -29.36
CA ILE A 356 -16.78 10.79 -29.56
C ILE A 356 -17.14 12.18 -30.04
N GLU A 357 -16.79 13.18 -29.24
CA GLU A 357 -17.07 14.59 -29.46
C GLU A 357 -15.76 15.33 -29.78
N LYS A 358 -15.82 16.31 -30.71
CA LYS A 358 -14.69 17.23 -30.96
C LYS A 358 -15.24 18.66 -30.96
N GLY A 359 -14.86 19.41 -29.92
CA GLY A 359 -15.50 20.69 -29.65
C GLY A 359 -16.99 20.51 -29.34
N ASP A 360 -17.85 21.14 -30.11
CA ASP A 360 -19.33 21.00 -29.99
C ASP A 360 -19.93 19.99 -30.98
N LEU A 361 -19.09 19.34 -31.80
CA LEU A 361 -19.54 18.37 -32.80
C LEU A 361 -19.42 16.94 -32.26
N ALA A 362 -20.53 16.19 -32.30
CA ALA A 362 -20.49 14.73 -32.14
C ALA A 362 -19.96 14.12 -33.45
N LEU A 363 -18.87 13.38 -33.41
CA LEU A 363 -18.23 12.79 -34.59
C LEU A 363 -18.90 11.47 -34.97
N PHE A 364 -18.98 10.54 -34.02
CA PHE A 364 -19.62 9.23 -34.21
C PHE A 364 -19.83 8.54 -32.85
N ASP A 365 -20.70 7.56 -32.86
CA ASP A 365 -20.93 6.66 -31.76
C ASP A 365 -20.01 5.43 -31.91
N ASP A 366 -19.45 4.96 -30.79
CA ASP A 366 -18.55 3.81 -30.71
C ASP A 366 -19.08 2.83 -29.65
N ILE A 367 -18.96 1.55 -29.91
CA ILE A 367 -19.33 0.49 -28.98
C ILE A 367 -18.07 -0.24 -28.55
N ARG A 368 -17.80 -0.21 -27.25
CA ARG A 368 -16.66 -0.94 -26.67
C ARG A 368 -17.13 -2.02 -25.74
N TYR A 369 -16.56 -3.22 -25.94
CA TYR A 369 -16.79 -4.38 -25.10
C TYR A 369 -15.64 -4.57 -24.11
N PHE A 370 -15.99 -4.91 -22.87
CA PHE A 370 -15.08 -5.35 -21.83
C PHE A 370 -15.61 -6.69 -21.29
N PHE A 371 -14.75 -7.66 -21.17
CA PHE A 371 -15.16 -9.00 -20.74
C PHE A 371 -14.49 -9.34 -19.40
N TYR A 372 -15.27 -9.99 -18.53
CA TYR A 372 -14.82 -10.51 -17.25
C TYR A 372 -15.14 -11.99 -17.19
N ILE A 373 -14.13 -12.81 -16.87
CA ILE A 373 -14.30 -14.24 -16.71
C ILE A 373 -14.26 -14.63 -15.24
N THR A 374 -15.18 -15.50 -14.81
CA THR A 374 -15.31 -15.90 -13.41
C THR A 374 -15.81 -17.34 -13.30
N ASN A 375 -15.41 -18.01 -12.20
CA ASN A 375 -15.99 -19.29 -11.77
C ASN A 375 -17.15 -19.10 -10.78
N ASP A 376 -17.48 -17.86 -10.41
CA ASP A 376 -18.61 -17.59 -9.52
C ASP A 376 -19.93 -17.54 -10.29
N ARG A 377 -20.93 -18.24 -9.79
CA ARG A 377 -22.27 -18.32 -10.35
C ARG A 377 -23.33 -17.60 -9.51
N LEU A 378 -22.92 -17.04 -8.37
CA LEU A 378 -23.85 -16.43 -7.40
C LEU A 378 -23.97 -14.91 -7.58
N MET A 379 -22.87 -14.24 -7.95
CA MET A 379 -22.89 -12.81 -8.21
C MET A 379 -23.77 -12.48 -9.41
N THR A 380 -24.51 -11.37 -9.35
CA THR A 380 -25.16 -10.81 -10.54
C THR A 380 -24.10 -10.29 -11.54
N PRO A 381 -24.42 -10.14 -12.85
CA PRO A 381 -23.49 -9.56 -13.82
C PRO A 381 -22.95 -8.20 -13.39
N GLN A 382 -23.83 -7.35 -12.81
CA GLN A 382 -23.45 -6.04 -12.28
C GLN A 382 -22.44 -6.14 -11.13
N GLU A 383 -22.65 -7.10 -10.20
CA GLU A 383 -21.74 -7.33 -9.06
C GLU A 383 -20.38 -7.83 -9.53
N VAL A 384 -20.30 -8.65 -10.58
CA VAL A 384 -19.02 -9.09 -11.17
C VAL A 384 -18.25 -7.87 -11.71
N VAL A 385 -18.93 -6.97 -12.46
CA VAL A 385 -18.30 -5.75 -12.98
C VAL A 385 -17.85 -4.83 -11.83
N TYR A 386 -18.68 -4.66 -10.79
CA TYR A 386 -18.28 -3.85 -9.63
C TYR A 386 -17.10 -4.44 -8.90
N PHE A 387 -17.12 -5.74 -8.65
CA PHE A 387 -16.02 -6.45 -7.99
C PHE A 387 -14.71 -6.32 -8.78
N ALA A 388 -14.74 -6.48 -10.10
CA ALA A 388 -13.58 -6.27 -10.95
C ALA A 388 -13.06 -4.82 -10.87
N ASN A 389 -13.97 -3.83 -10.90
CA ASN A 389 -13.62 -2.40 -10.85
C ASN A 389 -13.12 -1.92 -9.47
N GLU A 390 -13.44 -2.60 -8.38
CA GLU A 390 -12.83 -2.33 -7.06
C GLU A 390 -11.31 -2.55 -7.05
N ARG A 391 -10.74 -3.13 -8.11
CA ARG A 391 -9.29 -3.17 -8.36
C ARG A 391 -8.66 -1.77 -8.38
N CYS A 392 -9.39 -0.72 -8.74
CA CYS A 392 -8.89 0.66 -8.65
C CYS A 392 -8.38 1.04 -7.24
N ASP A 393 -8.84 0.37 -6.18
CA ASP A 393 -8.28 0.55 -4.84
C ASP A 393 -6.86 -0.01 -4.72
N HIS A 394 -6.50 -1.01 -5.53
CA HIS A 394 -5.14 -1.57 -5.60
C HIS A 394 -4.17 -0.62 -6.32
N GLU A 395 -4.63 0.15 -7.31
CA GLU A 395 -3.83 1.20 -7.95
C GLU A 395 -3.35 2.23 -6.90
N ASN A 396 -4.20 2.56 -5.92
CA ASN A 396 -3.81 3.41 -4.79
C ASN A 396 -2.76 2.72 -3.89
N ASP A 397 -2.80 1.40 -3.71
CA ASP A 397 -1.80 0.68 -2.92
C ASP A 397 -0.45 0.67 -3.65
N ILE A 398 -0.45 0.44 -4.97
CA ILE A 398 0.75 0.55 -5.81
C ILE A 398 1.31 1.97 -5.78
N GLU A 399 0.46 2.99 -5.84
CA GLU A 399 0.87 4.39 -5.69
C GLU A 399 1.55 4.64 -4.33
N GLN A 400 1.03 4.04 -3.25
CA GLN A 400 1.67 4.14 -1.93
C GLN A 400 2.99 3.37 -1.86
N LEU A 401 3.12 2.23 -2.55
CA LEU A 401 4.39 1.53 -2.68
C LEU A 401 5.42 2.38 -3.46
N LYS A 402 5.00 3.06 -4.54
CA LYS A 402 5.85 3.97 -5.32
C LYS A 402 6.25 5.22 -4.55
N ASN A 403 5.29 6.01 -4.09
CA ASN A 403 5.47 7.37 -3.61
C ASN A 403 5.28 7.54 -2.10
N GLY A 404 4.66 6.55 -1.44
CA GLY A 404 4.49 6.55 0.01
C GLY A 404 5.72 6.02 0.74
N VAL A 405 6.18 4.83 0.37
CA VAL A 405 7.36 4.16 0.97
C VAL A 405 8.56 4.09 0.04
N ASN A 406 8.48 4.64 -1.17
CA ASN A 406 9.55 4.67 -2.17
C ASN A 406 10.13 3.28 -2.51
N ALA A 407 9.30 2.23 -2.48
CA ALA A 407 9.74 0.87 -2.73
C ALA A 407 10.28 0.66 -4.17
N MET A 408 9.82 1.49 -5.11
CA MET A 408 10.23 1.41 -6.52
C MET A 408 11.31 2.45 -6.90
N ARG A 409 12.09 2.92 -5.92
CA ARG A 409 13.14 3.90 -6.20
C ARG A 409 14.39 3.30 -6.86
N MET A 410 14.60 2.01 -6.71
CA MET A 410 15.70 1.27 -7.35
C MET A 410 17.08 1.89 -7.07
N PRO A 411 17.57 1.91 -5.81
CA PRO A 411 18.81 2.63 -5.46
C PRO A 411 20.10 1.91 -5.88
N ALA A 412 20.03 0.62 -6.19
CA ALA A 412 21.18 -0.19 -6.56
C ALA A 412 21.37 -0.29 -8.08
N ASP A 413 22.50 -0.84 -8.51
CA ASP A 413 22.89 -1.09 -9.88
C ASP A 413 22.54 -2.49 -10.39
N ASP A 414 21.97 -3.33 -9.55
CA ASP A 414 21.63 -4.72 -9.81
C ASP A 414 20.14 -4.99 -9.63
N LEU A 415 19.56 -5.88 -10.43
CA LEU A 415 18.13 -6.22 -10.41
C LEU A 415 17.72 -6.82 -9.08
N VAL A 416 18.51 -7.77 -8.55
CA VAL A 416 18.19 -8.50 -7.31
C VAL A 416 18.36 -7.60 -6.09
N ALA A 417 19.42 -6.77 -6.06
CA ALA A 417 19.62 -5.78 -5.02
C ALA A 417 18.47 -4.76 -4.96
N ASN A 418 17.96 -4.35 -6.11
CA ASN A 418 16.77 -3.50 -6.20
C ASN A 418 15.49 -4.23 -5.76
N TRP A 419 15.38 -5.53 -6.02
CA TRP A 419 14.28 -6.36 -5.54
C TRP A 419 14.31 -6.47 -4.02
N ALA A 420 15.47 -6.74 -3.42
CA ALA A 420 15.64 -6.75 -1.98
C ALA A 420 15.23 -5.40 -1.35
N TYR A 421 15.71 -4.27 -1.91
CA TYR A 421 15.30 -2.94 -1.46
C TYR A 421 13.78 -2.75 -1.54
N MET A 422 13.16 -3.15 -2.66
CA MET A 422 11.73 -3.03 -2.87
C MET A 422 10.92 -3.77 -1.81
N VAL A 423 11.31 -5.01 -1.48
CA VAL A 423 10.67 -5.82 -0.43
C VAL A 423 10.84 -5.19 0.95
N ILE A 424 12.06 -4.71 1.27
CA ILE A 424 12.35 -4.07 2.56
C ILE A 424 11.62 -2.73 2.69
N ALA A 425 11.53 -1.95 1.63
CA ALA A 425 10.77 -0.70 1.65
C ALA A 425 9.26 -0.97 1.81
N ALA A 426 8.72 -1.96 1.11
CA ALA A 426 7.33 -2.38 1.26
C ALA A 426 7.02 -2.97 2.64
N LEU A 427 8.03 -3.49 3.36
CA LEU A 427 7.87 -3.89 4.76
C LEU A 427 7.39 -2.74 5.63
N ALA A 428 7.84 -1.49 5.39
CA ALA A 428 7.31 -0.33 6.12
C ALA A 428 5.81 -0.15 5.90
N TRP A 429 5.30 -0.39 4.70
CA TRP A 429 3.87 -0.42 4.41
C TRP A 429 3.13 -1.54 5.14
N ASN A 430 3.69 -2.75 5.16
CA ASN A 430 3.14 -3.90 5.88
C ASN A 430 3.13 -3.66 7.41
N ILE A 431 4.19 -3.10 7.97
CA ILE A 431 4.26 -2.72 9.39
C ILE A 431 3.18 -1.67 9.75
N LYS A 432 2.90 -0.69 8.87
CA LYS A 432 1.76 0.22 9.05
C LYS A 432 0.44 -0.54 9.10
N ALA A 433 0.24 -1.53 8.21
CA ALA A 433 -0.96 -2.35 8.21
C ALA A 433 -1.08 -3.18 9.51
N TRP A 434 0.01 -3.78 9.99
CA TRP A 434 0.04 -4.50 11.27
C TRP A 434 -0.30 -3.60 12.45
N TYR A 435 0.25 -2.38 12.48
CA TYR A 435 -0.15 -1.38 13.48
C TYR A 435 -1.65 -1.09 13.43
N GLY A 436 -2.21 -0.98 12.24
CA GLY A 436 -3.65 -0.84 12.01
C GLY A 436 -4.43 -2.04 12.57
N LEU A 437 -4.06 -3.26 12.20
CA LEU A 437 -4.70 -4.51 12.62
C LEU A 437 -4.69 -4.69 14.15
N LEU A 438 -3.62 -4.26 14.81
CA LEU A 438 -3.47 -4.32 16.27
C LEU A 438 -4.13 -3.14 17.00
N THR A 439 -4.66 -2.15 16.27
CA THR A 439 -5.39 -1.03 16.87
C THR A 439 -6.77 -1.50 17.39
N PRO A 440 -7.09 -1.33 18.70
CA PRO A 440 -8.34 -1.83 19.29
C PRO A 440 -9.61 -1.17 18.74
N ASN A 441 -9.54 0.13 18.37
CA ASN A 441 -10.66 0.88 17.83
C ASN A 441 -10.92 0.45 16.38
N LYS A 442 -12.06 -0.22 16.12
CA LYS A 442 -12.42 -0.75 14.79
C LYS A 442 -12.50 0.33 13.69
N VAL A 443 -13.05 1.51 14.01
CA VAL A 443 -13.17 2.62 13.04
C VAL A 443 -11.77 3.15 12.69
N LEU A 444 -10.95 3.37 13.70
CA LEU A 444 -9.58 3.84 13.48
C LEU A 444 -8.72 2.77 12.78
N ARG A 445 -8.89 1.49 13.10
CA ARG A 445 -8.26 0.37 12.38
C ARG A 445 -8.52 0.46 10.88
N TYR A 446 -9.80 0.56 10.50
CA TYR A 446 -10.21 0.71 9.11
C TYR A 446 -9.59 1.94 8.43
N GLN A 447 -9.54 3.07 9.16
CA GLN A 447 -8.91 4.30 8.67
C GLN A 447 -7.40 4.14 8.48
N ILE A 448 -6.69 3.51 9.42
CA ILE A 448 -5.23 3.30 9.32
C ILE A 448 -4.89 2.39 8.14
N LEU A 449 -5.62 1.30 7.94
CA LEU A 449 -5.38 0.38 6.82
C LEU A 449 -5.45 1.11 5.46
N ARG A 450 -6.40 2.05 5.31
CA ARG A 450 -6.60 2.84 4.08
C ARG A 450 -5.86 4.18 4.04
N MET A 451 -5.18 4.52 5.12
CA MET A 451 -4.47 5.79 5.23
C MET A 451 -3.22 5.78 4.35
N GLU A 452 -2.99 6.86 3.62
CA GLU A 452 -1.73 7.11 2.94
C GLU A 452 -0.55 7.06 3.94
N PHE A 453 0.59 6.56 3.50
CA PHE A 453 1.75 6.38 4.39
C PHE A 453 2.23 7.69 5.01
N LYS A 454 2.32 8.75 4.23
CA LYS A 454 2.71 10.08 4.71
C LYS A 454 1.75 10.64 5.77
N ARG A 455 0.44 10.38 5.61
CA ARG A 455 -0.56 10.73 6.61
C ARG A 455 -0.39 9.91 7.89
N PHE A 456 -0.09 8.62 7.76
CA PHE A 456 0.22 7.75 8.90
C PHE A 456 1.44 8.27 9.67
N LEU A 457 2.53 8.62 8.99
CA LEU A 457 3.70 9.23 9.61
C LEU A 457 3.31 10.48 10.40
N ASN A 458 2.58 11.41 9.78
CA ASN A 458 2.19 12.68 10.41
C ASN A 458 1.25 12.47 11.63
N THR A 459 0.49 11.38 11.63
CA THR A 459 -0.51 11.11 12.67
C THR A 459 0.06 10.34 13.85
N PHE A 460 0.86 9.31 13.60
CA PHE A 460 1.27 8.33 14.62
C PHE A 460 2.79 8.28 14.85
N LEU A 461 3.61 8.73 13.91
CA LEU A 461 5.07 8.70 14.05
C LEU A 461 5.65 10.04 14.47
N ARG A 462 5.26 11.12 13.79
CA ARG A 462 5.76 12.49 14.05
C ARG A 462 5.16 13.06 15.34
N ILE A 463 5.57 12.49 16.47
CA ILE A 463 5.18 12.90 17.81
C ILE A 463 6.45 13.34 18.54
N PRO A 464 6.72 14.65 18.63
CA PRO A 464 7.92 15.16 19.27
C PRO A 464 8.04 14.68 20.72
N CYS A 465 9.22 14.20 21.10
CA CYS A 465 9.47 13.69 22.45
C CYS A 465 10.93 13.87 22.85
N HIS A 466 11.16 13.92 24.16
CA HIS A 466 12.48 13.73 24.76
C HIS A 466 12.71 12.25 25.01
N ILE A 467 13.92 11.79 24.75
CA ILE A 467 14.38 10.41 25.04
C ILE A 467 15.15 10.44 26.35
N ILE A 468 14.79 9.55 27.24
CA ILE A 468 15.47 9.37 28.53
C ILE A 468 15.84 7.90 28.63
N LYS A 469 17.14 7.63 28.56
CA LYS A 469 17.70 6.30 28.72
C LYS A 469 18.05 6.09 30.20
N THR A 470 17.60 5.00 30.77
CA THR A 470 17.97 4.53 32.11
C THR A 470 18.51 3.12 31.98
N GLY A 471 19.22 2.60 33.00
CA GLY A 471 19.81 1.26 32.96
C GLY A 471 18.80 0.12 32.62
N ARG A 472 17.50 0.34 32.81
CA ARG A 472 16.44 -0.68 32.60
C ARG A 472 15.34 -0.29 31.60
N SER A 473 15.31 0.95 31.13
CA SER A 473 14.22 1.40 30.26
C SER A 473 14.56 2.61 29.41
N ILE A 474 13.92 2.71 28.27
CA ILE A 474 13.91 3.89 27.41
C ILE A 474 12.55 4.55 27.54
N VAL A 475 12.53 5.82 27.95
CA VAL A 475 11.31 6.58 28.20
C VAL A 475 11.14 7.65 27.12
N TYR A 476 10.09 7.55 26.34
CA TYR A 476 9.65 8.57 25.40
C TYR A 476 8.74 9.57 26.11
N ARG A 477 9.27 10.75 26.41
CA ARG A 477 8.52 11.83 27.08
C ARG A 477 7.92 12.76 26.05
N LEU A 478 6.68 12.49 25.64
CA LEU A 478 6.00 13.26 24.59
C LEU A 478 5.82 14.74 25.02
N VAL A 479 6.22 15.67 24.16
CA VAL A 479 6.12 17.12 24.43
C VAL A 479 4.97 17.79 23.68
N GLY A 480 4.56 17.24 22.54
CA GLY A 480 3.45 17.74 21.74
C GLY A 480 2.08 17.24 22.16
N TYR A 481 1.06 17.73 21.46
CA TYR A 481 -0.31 17.23 21.50
C TYR A 481 -0.82 17.04 20.07
N ASN A 482 -1.44 15.90 19.80
CA ASN A 482 -2.32 15.72 18.65
C ASN A 482 -3.57 14.95 19.10
N HIS A 483 -4.67 15.00 18.33
CA HIS A 483 -5.94 14.39 18.77
C HIS A 483 -5.88 12.86 18.82
N TYR A 484 -4.95 12.25 18.12
CA TYR A 484 -4.78 10.79 18.04
C TYR A 484 -3.98 10.21 19.22
N LEU A 485 -3.39 11.04 20.09
CA LEU A 485 -2.58 10.54 21.22
C LEU A 485 -3.34 9.58 22.15
N LYS A 486 -4.65 9.77 22.31
CA LYS A 486 -5.46 8.85 23.13
C LYS A 486 -5.48 7.46 22.50
N ASP A 487 -5.69 7.38 21.19
CA ASP A 487 -5.75 6.13 20.45
C ASP A 487 -4.35 5.54 20.26
N PHE A 488 -3.33 6.38 20.02
CA PHE A 488 -1.92 5.98 20.05
C PHE A 488 -1.57 5.24 21.35
N PHE A 489 -1.91 5.80 22.52
CA PHE A 489 -1.64 5.12 23.78
C PHE A 489 -2.43 3.84 23.97
N ARG A 490 -3.66 3.75 23.45
CA ARG A 490 -4.45 2.51 23.48
C ARG A 490 -3.81 1.43 22.62
N THR A 491 -3.40 1.78 21.41
CA THR A 491 -2.70 0.86 20.50
C THR A 491 -1.36 0.43 21.09
N PHE A 492 -0.57 1.36 21.64
CA PHE A 492 0.68 1.02 22.33
C PHE A 492 0.46 0.06 23.51
N GLN A 493 -0.61 0.23 24.31
CA GLN A 493 -0.92 -0.72 25.39
C GLN A 493 -1.31 -2.09 24.84
N ALA A 494 -2.07 -2.14 23.76
CA ALA A 494 -2.40 -3.40 23.09
C ALA A 494 -1.13 -4.11 22.60
N ILE A 495 -0.24 -3.40 21.89
CA ILE A 495 1.06 -3.92 21.44
C ILE A 495 1.90 -4.43 22.66
N LYS A 496 1.93 -3.68 23.74
CA LYS A 496 2.68 -4.07 24.95
C LYS A 496 2.11 -5.33 25.62
N ALA A 497 0.82 -5.56 25.50
CA ALA A 497 0.15 -6.74 26.06
C ALA A 497 0.24 -7.98 25.15
N LEU A 498 0.76 -7.85 23.90
CA LEU A 498 0.89 -8.98 23.00
C LEU A 498 1.90 -9.99 23.56
N GLY A 499 1.43 -11.22 23.83
CA GLY A 499 2.24 -12.41 23.89
C GLY A 499 2.15 -13.07 22.53
N PHE A 500 3.22 -13.10 21.77
CA PHE A 500 3.38 -14.04 20.67
C PHE A 500 4.10 -15.24 21.28
N THR A 501 3.39 -16.32 21.48
CA THR A 501 3.95 -17.62 21.84
C THR A 501 4.57 -18.25 20.63
#